data_da7df1b691e0fb732701bc32a5b4c7cf
#
_entry.id   da7df1b691e0fb732701bc32a5b4c7cf
#
_cell.length_a   1.000
_cell.length_b   1.000
_cell.length_c   1.000
_cell.angle_alpha   90.00
_cell.angle_beta   90.00
_cell.angle_gamma   90.00
#
_symmetry.space_group_name_H-M   'P 1'
#
loop_
_entity.id
_entity.type
_entity.pdbx_description
1 polymer ?
#
loop_
_entity_poly.entity_id
_entity_poly.type
_entity_poly.pdbx_seq_one_letter_code
_entity_poly.pdbx_strand_id
1 'polypeptide(L)'
;MSGADHYLSLPASAKLSKLALTVTTHSSDALKIELQGTKGTQTLDGAAVNVTKLADAQDGLYDLAVLVNGQKAAVVHIAQSANINALYITSDDPATQGRDFVDASKSNIATGKLLVVDKDGKAVYDGALTQLKARGNTTFTNAEKKSYQIKLDGKSDLIACGEKVKTWTLLAGSHDATLMRDKMFKDLAKSLGMPYTASTDWVDLYYDGVYRGTYIVSEKNSVNKTGVNITDMEKAYEACNAGYGENASTALAENKYGQTYQYTTGLTEPENITGGYLLELNGTKVADSDHPKYDEASGFITGKGSAMNVKSPEWCGKDAMAYISEYYQEFEDAVYAQDADGNYTGYNAQT
;
A
#
# COMPACT_ATOMS: atom_id res chain seq x y z
N MET A 1 1.33 -4.52 -42.05
CA MET A 1 1.36 -4.00 -40.67
C MET A 1 0.51 -4.95 -39.84
N SER A 2 1.07 -5.67 -38.89
CA SER A 2 0.28 -6.49 -37.96
C SER A 2 -0.46 -5.50 -37.05
N GLY A 3 -1.80 -5.59 -36.99
CA GLY A 3 -2.61 -4.74 -36.14
C GLY A 3 -2.21 -4.91 -34.68
N ALA A 4 -1.75 -3.84 -34.03
CA ALA A 4 -1.48 -3.86 -32.61
C ALA A 4 -2.80 -3.71 -31.85
N ASP A 5 -2.98 -4.50 -30.81
CA ASP A 5 -4.08 -4.34 -29.86
C ASP A 5 -3.66 -3.35 -28.78
N HIS A 6 -4.49 -2.35 -28.54
CA HIS A 6 -4.27 -1.34 -27.50
C HIS A 6 -5.39 -1.41 -26.48
N TYR A 7 -5.06 -1.37 -25.21
CA TYR A 7 -6.02 -1.37 -24.11
C TYR A 7 -6.07 -0.01 -23.43
N LEU A 8 -7.27 0.55 -23.32
CA LEU A 8 -7.54 1.82 -22.66
C LEU A 8 -8.47 1.57 -21.47
N SER A 9 -7.93 1.71 -20.26
CA SER A 9 -8.72 1.65 -19.04
C SER A 9 -9.16 3.03 -18.62
N LEU A 10 -10.46 3.20 -18.43
CA LEU A 10 -11.09 4.46 -18.04
C LEU A 10 -11.64 4.38 -16.61
N PRO A 11 -11.57 5.47 -15.85
CA PRO A 11 -12.17 5.54 -14.52
C PRO A 11 -13.69 5.48 -14.61
N ALA A 12 -14.36 5.13 -13.51
CA ALA A 12 -15.82 5.06 -13.43
C ALA A 12 -16.50 6.37 -13.80
N SER A 13 -15.86 7.49 -13.48
CA SER A 13 -16.36 8.85 -13.78
C SER A 13 -16.22 9.28 -15.24
N ALA A 14 -15.55 8.50 -16.09
CA ALA A 14 -15.37 8.84 -17.51
C ALA A 14 -16.72 8.84 -18.26
N LYS A 15 -16.91 9.80 -19.16
CA LYS A 15 -18.10 9.88 -19.99
C LYS A 15 -17.84 9.25 -21.35
N LEU A 16 -18.20 7.99 -21.53
CA LEU A 16 -18.06 7.26 -22.80
C LEU A 16 -18.74 7.94 -24.00
N SER A 17 -19.71 8.84 -23.73
CA SER A 17 -20.37 9.64 -24.76
C SER A 17 -19.56 10.85 -25.23
N LYS A 18 -18.46 11.19 -24.54
CA LYS A 18 -17.65 12.40 -24.80
C LYS A 18 -16.16 12.16 -24.48
N LEU A 19 -15.53 11.17 -25.11
CA LEU A 19 -14.09 10.95 -24.93
C LEU A 19 -13.29 11.84 -25.89
N ALA A 20 -12.26 12.50 -25.36
CA ALA A 20 -11.24 13.12 -26.19
C ALA A 20 -10.17 12.07 -26.50
N LEU A 21 -10.17 11.53 -27.71
CA LEU A 21 -9.18 10.59 -28.19
C LEU A 21 -8.27 11.23 -29.22
N THR A 22 -6.98 11.05 -29.05
CA THR A 22 -5.94 11.52 -29.97
C THR A 22 -5.12 10.35 -30.47
N VAL A 23 -4.92 10.25 -31.75
CA VAL A 23 -3.99 9.31 -32.38
C VAL A 23 -2.81 10.09 -32.93
N THR A 24 -1.61 9.75 -32.46
CA THR A 24 -0.38 10.34 -32.98
C THR A 24 0.18 9.43 -34.08
N THR A 25 0.49 10.01 -35.22
CA THR A 25 1.14 9.31 -36.33
C THR A 25 2.54 9.86 -36.54
N HIS A 26 3.44 9.02 -37.05
CA HIS A 26 4.81 9.43 -37.42
C HIS A 26 4.93 9.79 -38.92
N SER A 27 3.80 9.88 -39.63
CA SER A 27 3.78 10.29 -41.04
C SER A 27 3.63 11.80 -41.16
N SER A 28 4.30 12.38 -42.13
CA SER A 28 4.10 13.80 -42.58
C SER A 28 2.87 13.97 -43.43
N ASP A 29 2.23 12.92 -43.91
CA ASP A 29 1.07 12.97 -44.79
C ASP A 29 -0.22 13.27 -44.02
N ALA A 30 -1.14 13.95 -44.66
CA ALA A 30 -2.49 14.13 -44.11
C ALA A 30 -3.25 12.79 -44.16
N LEU A 31 -3.37 12.15 -43.01
CA LEU A 31 -4.04 10.84 -42.86
C LEU A 31 -5.48 11.04 -42.38
N LYS A 32 -6.44 10.35 -43.02
CA LYS A 32 -7.78 10.21 -42.49
C LYS A 32 -7.79 9.10 -41.45
N ILE A 33 -8.07 9.43 -40.19
CA ILE A 33 -8.16 8.46 -39.10
C ILE A 33 -9.61 8.32 -38.65
N GLU A 34 -10.10 7.09 -38.59
CA GLU A 34 -11.47 6.78 -38.21
C GLU A 34 -11.48 5.69 -37.14
N LEU A 35 -12.47 5.76 -36.25
CA LEU A 35 -12.80 4.68 -35.30
C LEU A 35 -14.05 3.98 -35.80
N GLN A 36 -13.97 2.67 -35.99
CA GLN A 36 -15.07 1.83 -36.43
C GLN A 36 -15.43 0.80 -35.38
N GLY A 37 -16.66 0.80 -34.94
CA GLY A 37 -17.24 -0.23 -34.08
C GLY A 37 -18.36 -0.97 -34.82
N THR A 38 -19.07 -1.83 -34.07
CA THR A 38 -20.18 -2.65 -34.59
C THR A 38 -21.41 -1.85 -35.04
N LYS A 39 -21.56 -0.63 -34.54
CA LYS A 39 -22.71 0.25 -34.80
C LYS A 39 -22.42 1.38 -35.77
N GLY A 40 -21.17 1.70 -36.04
CA GLY A 40 -20.83 2.82 -36.91
C GLY A 40 -19.36 3.21 -36.92
N THR A 41 -19.09 4.28 -37.65
CA THR A 41 -17.73 4.83 -37.81
C THR A 41 -17.77 6.33 -37.51
N GLN A 42 -16.71 6.84 -36.86
CA GLN A 42 -16.50 8.26 -36.59
C GLN A 42 -15.10 8.68 -37.02
N THR A 43 -14.96 9.76 -37.74
CA THR A 43 -13.66 10.36 -38.05
C THR A 43 -13.11 11.07 -36.83
N LEU A 44 -11.80 10.91 -36.57
CA LEU A 44 -11.07 11.64 -35.53
C LEU A 44 -10.58 12.98 -36.12
N ASP A 45 -11.39 13.98 -35.94
CA ASP A 45 -11.15 15.37 -36.42
C ASP A 45 -10.98 16.37 -35.25
N GLY A 46 -10.74 15.86 -34.05
CA GLY A 46 -10.68 16.62 -32.80
C GLY A 46 -12.02 16.71 -32.06
N ALA A 47 -13.11 16.23 -32.65
CA ALA A 47 -14.41 16.18 -32.00
C ALA A 47 -14.41 15.03 -30.93
N ALA A 48 -15.22 15.20 -29.90
CA ALA A 48 -15.38 14.15 -28.89
C ALA A 48 -15.99 12.88 -29.49
N VAL A 49 -15.44 11.73 -29.09
CA VAL A 49 -15.90 10.40 -29.52
C VAL A 49 -17.00 9.91 -28.61
N ASN A 50 -18.10 9.44 -29.21
CA ASN A 50 -19.15 8.75 -28.46
C ASN A 50 -19.03 7.24 -28.68
N VAL A 51 -18.32 6.57 -27.77
CA VAL A 51 -18.04 5.12 -27.84
C VAL A 51 -19.33 4.30 -27.87
N THR A 52 -20.33 4.65 -27.07
CA THR A 52 -21.58 3.89 -26.96
C THR A 52 -22.47 3.96 -28.23
N LYS A 53 -22.21 4.96 -29.08
CA LYS A 53 -22.82 5.03 -30.42
C LYS A 53 -22.07 4.22 -31.46
N LEU A 54 -20.81 3.93 -31.23
CA LEU A 54 -19.95 3.19 -32.16
C LEU A 54 -20.00 1.68 -31.91
N ALA A 55 -20.07 1.25 -30.65
CA ALA A 55 -20.07 -0.18 -30.28
C ALA A 55 -20.93 -0.44 -29.05
N ASP A 56 -21.32 -1.70 -28.85
CA ASP A 56 -21.78 -2.27 -27.57
C ASP A 56 -20.60 -2.92 -26.87
N ALA A 57 -20.64 -2.88 -25.53
CA ALA A 57 -19.66 -3.62 -24.74
C ALA A 57 -19.90 -5.14 -24.86
N GLN A 58 -18.83 -5.89 -25.09
CA GLN A 58 -18.81 -7.34 -25.02
C GLN A 58 -17.79 -7.75 -23.95
N ASP A 59 -18.21 -8.54 -22.98
CA ASP A 59 -17.39 -8.93 -21.83
C ASP A 59 -16.74 -7.72 -21.11
N GLY A 60 -17.46 -6.58 -21.08
CA GLY A 60 -17.00 -5.34 -20.44
C GLY A 60 -16.06 -4.47 -21.31
N LEU A 61 -15.79 -4.85 -22.56
CA LEU A 61 -14.91 -4.12 -23.46
C LEU A 61 -15.72 -3.52 -24.64
N TYR A 62 -15.38 -2.29 -25.03
CA TYR A 62 -15.81 -1.69 -26.28
C TYR A 62 -14.65 -1.78 -27.27
N ASP A 63 -14.84 -2.55 -28.35
CA ASP A 63 -13.82 -2.78 -29.36
C ASP A 63 -14.01 -1.82 -30.53
N LEU A 64 -13.00 -1.02 -30.80
CA LEU A 64 -12.99 -0.07 -31.91
C LEU A 64 -11.79 -0.32 -32.82
N ALA A 65 -12.02 -0.61 -34.08
CA ALA A 65 -10.96 -0.63 -35.08
C ALA A 65 -10.50 0.78 -35.39
N VAL A 66 -9.20 1.00 -35.39
CA VAL A 66 -8.56 2.24 -35.89
C VAL A 66 -8.30 2.06 -37.37
N LEU A 67 -8.95 2.85 -38.20
CA LEU A 67 -8.73 2.84 -39.64
C LEU A 67 -7.85 4.03 -40.02
N VAL A 68 -6.85 3.80 -40.88
CA VAL A 68 -6.03 4.82 -41.51
C VAL A 68 -6.26 4.76 -43.00
N ASN A 69 -6.81 5.81 -43.55
CA ASN A 69 -7.23 5.86 -44.96
C ASN A 69 -8.12 4.68 -45.36
N GLY A 70 -9.06 4.30 -44.46
CA GLY A 70 -10.01 3.20 -44.66
C GLY A 70 -9.43 1.78 -44.44
N GLN A 71 -8.15 1.64 -44.14
CA GLN A 71 -7.54 0.34 -43.83
C GLN A 71 -7.33 0.15 -42.33
N LYS A 72 -7.68 -1.01 -41.80
CA LYS A 72 -7.53 -1.34 -40.38
C LYS A 72 -6.02 -1.36 -40.02
N ALA A 73 -5.64 -0.49 -39.09
CA ALA A 73 -4.27 -0.36 -38.58
C ALA A 73 -4.10 -0.97 -37.18
N ALA A 74 -5.13 -0.86 -36.32
CA ALA A 74 -5.10 -1.31 -34.93
C ALA A 74 -6.50 -1.62 -34.41
N VAL A 75 -6.58 -2.18 -33.21
CA VAL A 75 -7.82 -2.26 -32.40
C VAL A 75 -7.56 -1.57 -31.06
N VAL A 76 -8.53 -0.79 -30.61
CA VAL A 76 -8.54 -0.22 -29.25
C VAL A 76 -9.65 -0.89 -28.47
N HIS A 77 -9.28 -1.57 -27.39
CA HIS A 77 -10.16 -2.18 -26.41
C HIS A 77 -10.36 -1.19 -25.26
N ILE A 78 -11.57 -0.69 -25.08
CA ILE A 78 -11.88 0.30 -24.05
C ILE A 78 -12.65 -0.37 -22.93
N ALA A 79 -12.07 -0.39 -21.73
CA ALA A 79 -12.70 -0.82 -20.48
C ALA A 79 -13.06 0.41 -19.64
N GLN A 80 -14.17 0.36 -18.93
CA GLN A 80 -14.51 1.36 -17.92
C GLN A 80 -14.72 0.68 -16.57
N SER A 81 -14.06 1.18 -15.55
CA SER A 81 -14.28 0.73 -14.18
C SER A 81 -15.68 1.09 -13.70
N ALA A 82 -16.21 0.28 -12.78
CA ALA A 82 -17.49 0.54 -12.15
C ALA A 82 -17.34 0.62 -10.63
N ASN A 83 -17.98 1.62 -10.03
CA ASN A 83 -18.14 1.74 -8.58
C ASN A 83 -16.88 1.90 -7.73
N ILE A 84 -15.71 2.14 -8.32
CA ILE A 84 -14.46 2.40 -7.59
C ILE A 84 -13.93 3.79 -7.88
N ASN A 85 -13.22 4.36 -6.91
CA ASN A 85 -12.60 5.67 -7.03
C ASN A 85 -11.36 5.60 -7.92
N ALA A 86 -11.01 6.70 -8.57
CA ALA A 86 -9.77 6.84 -9.32
C ALA A 86 -8.78 7.72 -8.54
N LEU A 87 -7.53 7.26 -8.46
CA LEU A 87 -6.45 7.92 -7.77
C LEU A 87 -5.36 8.28 -8.79
N TYR A 88 -5.08 9.58 -8.93
CA TYR A 88 -4.12 10.11 -9.88
C TYR A 88 -2.91 10.66 -9.13
N ILE A 89 -1.75 10.08 -9.38
CA ILE A 89 -0.46 10.58 -8.92
C ILE A 89 0.23 11.26 -10.10
N THR A 90 0.69 12.49 -9.87
CA THR A 90 1.54 13.21 -10.81
C THR A 90 2.82 13.59 -10.09
N SER A 91 3.96 13.04 -10.51
CA SER A 91 5.27 13.38 -9.96
C SER A 91 5.62 14.83 -10.27
N ASP A 92 6.32 15.53 -9.35
CA ASP A 92 6.78 16.91 -9.59
C ASP A 92 7.80 16.96 -10.74
N ASP A 93 8.60 15.92 -10.88
CA ASP A 93 9.53 15.71 -12.00
C ASP A 93 9.43 14.26 -12.51
N PRO A 94 8.49 13.98 -13.43
CA PRO A 94 8.32 12.63 -13.97
C PRO A 94 9.55 12.07 -14.70
N ALA A 95 10.42 12.93 -15.22
CA ALA A 95 11.60 12.51 -15.98
C ALA A 95 12.71 11.93 -15.09
N THR A 96 12.91 12.49 -13.89
CA THR A 96 14.00 12.10 -12.98
C THR A 96 13.52 11.45 -11.68
N GLN A 97 12.30 11.76 -11.23
CA GLN A 97 11.71 11.28 -9.97
C GLN A 97 10.32 10.64 -10.21
N GLY A 98 10.06 10.20 -11.41
CA GLY A 98 8.84 9.50 -11.77
C GLY A 98 8.80 8.06 -11.21
N ARG A 99 7.85 7.29 -11.72
CA ARG A 99 7.62 5.92 -11.27
C ARG A 99 8.87 5.04 -11.29
N ASP A 100 9.63 5.05 -12.39
CA ASP A 100 10.78 4.15 -12.54
C ASP A 100 11.87 4.43 -11.49
N PHE A 101 12.05 5.70 -11.11
CA PHE A 101 12.89 6.09 -9.98
C PHE A 101 12.36 5.51 -8.66
N VAL A 102 11.07 5.67 -8.38
CA VAL A 102 10.44 5.17 -7.15
C VAL A 102 10.47 3.65 -7.09
N ASP A 103 10.22 2.96 -8.20
CA ASP A 103 10.20 1.50 -8.29
C ASP A 103 11.61 0.86 -8.18
N ALA A 104 12.66 1.63 -8.41
CA ALA A 104 14.04 1.14 -8.36
C ALA A 104 14.54 0.84 -6.94
N SER A 105 14.08 1.59 -5.91
CA SER A 105 14.51 1.39 -4.52
C SER A 105 13.48 1.88 -3.52
N LYS A 106 13.32 1.15 -2.40
CA LYS A 106 12.49 1.59 -1.26
C LYS A 106 13.02 2.86 -0.57
N SER A 107 14.29 3.19 -0.78
CA SER A 107 14.92 4.41 -0.27
C SER A 107 14.66 5.62 -1.16
N ASN A 108 14.20 5.41 -2.39
CA ASN A 108 13.89 6.49 -3.31
C ASN A 108 12.55 7.14 -2.92
N ILE A 109 12.61 8.43 -2.65
CA ILE A 109 11.47 9.23 -2.24
C ILE A 109 11.24 10.31 -3.28
N ALA A 110 10.04 10.36 -3.83
CA ALA A 110 9.59 11.42 -4.71
C ALA A 110 8.53 12.29 -4.02
N THR A 111 8.27 13.45 -4.60
CA THR A 111 7.15 14.34 -4.28
C THR A 111 6.24 14.50 -5.48
N GLY A 112 5.05 15.04 -5.28
CA GLY A 112 4.10 15.20 -6.37
C GLY A 112 2.75 15.73 -5.92
N LYS A 113 1.76 15.48 -6.75
CA LYS A 113 0.34 15.78 -6.49
C LYS A 113 -0.49 14.52 -6.47
N LEU A 114 -1.52 14.53 -5.64
CA LEU A 114 -2.54 13.50 -5.59
C LEU A 114 -3.90 14.12 -5.85
N LEU A 115 -4.63 13.57 -6.82
CA LEU A 115 -6.05 13.81 -7.03
C LEU A 115 -6.78 12.48 -6.82
N VAL A 116 -7.78 12.47 -5.95
CA VAL A 116 -8.70 11.34 -5.78
C VAL A 116 -10.08 11.78 -6.23
N VAL A 117 -10.66 11.04 -7.17
CA VAL A 117 -11.97 11.31 -7.74
C VAL A 117 -12.87 10.11 -7.46
N ASP A 118 -14.05 10.36 -6.93
CA ASP A 118 -15.03 9.31 -6.71
C ASP A 118 -15.67 8.80 -8.02
N LYS A 119 -16.45 7.74 -7.94
CA LYS A 119 -17.14 7.13 -9.08
C LYS A 119 -18.04 8.10 -9.85
N ASP A 120 -18.51 9.18 -9.18
CA ASP A 120 -19.43 10.16 -9.75
C ASP A 120 -18.69 11.40 -10.35
N GLY A 121 -17.36 11.43 -10.24
CA GLY A 121 -16.51 12.48 -10.79
C GLY A 121 -16.24 13.65 -9.84
N LYS A 122 -16.59 13.51 -8.55
CA LYS A 122 -16.32 14.53 -7.54
C LYS A 122 -14.91 14.32 -6.97
N ALA A 123 -14.14 15.41 -6.85
CA ALA A 123 -12.87 15.37 -6.17
C ALA A 123 -13.09 15.13 -4.66
N VAL A 124 -12.51 14.03 -4.15
CA VAL A 124 -12.45 13.66 -2.74
C VAL A 124 -11.24 14.32 -2.08
N TYR A 125 -10.13 14.35 -2.81
CA TYR A 125 -8.88 14.98 -2.39
C TYR A 125 -8.18 15.58 -3.62
N ASP A 126 -7.59 16.77 -3.47
CA ASP A 126 -6.71 17.41 -4.43
C ASP A 126 -5.64 18.16 -3.65
N GLY A 127 -4.40 17.67 -3.65
CA GLY A 127 -3.35 18.25 -2.83
C GLY A 127 -1.97 17.65 -3.08
N ALA A 128 -0.98 18.14 -2.32
CA ALA A 128 0.40 17.72 -2.45
C ALA A 128 0.68 16.36 -1.79
N LEU A 129 1.56 15.60 -2.41
CA LEU A 129 2.26 14.47 -1.82
C LEU A 129 3.63 14.92 -1.34
N THR A 130 3.84 14.90 -0.02
CA THR A 130 5.13 15.22 0.60
C THR A 130 6.09 14.03 0.58
N GLN A 131 5.56 12.83 0.35
CA GLN A 131 6.33 11.61 0.18
C GLN A 131 5.56 10.61 -0.69
N LEU A 132 6.26 10.05 -1.63
CA LEU A 132 5.83 8.91 -2.46
C LEU A 132 7.02 7.95 -2.56
N LYS A 133 6.86 6.72 -2.08
CA LYS A 133 7.90 5.69 -2.15
C LYS A 133 7.32 4.30 -2.35
N ALA A 134 8.11 3.42 -2.94
CA ALA A 134 7.77 2.01 -2.99
C ALA A 134 7.84 1.37 -1.58
N ARG A 135 7.03 0.31 -1.37
CA ARG A 135 6.96 -0.41 -0.11
C ARG A 135 6.82 -1.93 -0.31
N GLY A 136 6.97 -2.63 0.78
CA GLY A 136 6.89 -4.09 0.85
C GLY A 136 8.27 -4.73 1.01
N ASN A 137 8.29 -6.01 1.32
CA ASN A 137 9.49 -6.83 1.39
C ASN A 137 9.50 -7.76 0.17
N THR A 138 8.98 -8.97 0.28
CA THR A 138 8.86 -9.93 -0.82
C THR A 138 8.11 -9.37 -2.03
N THR A 139 7.04 -8.58 -1.80
CA THR A 139 6.28 -7.94 -2.88
C THR A 139 7.09 -6.86 -3.60
N PHE A 140 8.00 -6.18 -2.91
CA PHE A 140 8.89 -5.22 -3.57
C PHE A 140 9.93 -5.91 -4.45
N THR A 141 10.55 -7.00 -3.96
CA THR A 141 11.62 -7.69 -4.70
C THR A 141 11.08 -8.53 -5.85
N ASN A 142 9.98 -9.25 -5.65
CA ASN A 142 9.55 -10.33 -6.54
C ASN A 142 8.34 -9.97 -7.42
N ALA A 143 7.61 -8.90 -7.10
CA ALA A 143 6.45 -8.52 -7.89
C ALA A 143 6.78 -7.41 -8.89
N GLU A 144 6.27 -7.53 -10.11
CA GLU A 144 6.36 -6.49 -11.13
C GLU A 144 5.53 -5.26 -10.74
N LYS A 145 4.29 -5.48 -10.29
CA LYS A 145 3.40 -4.44 -9.81
C LYS A 145 3.75 -4.07 -8.36
N LYS A 146 4.36 -2.90 -8.17
CA LYS A 146 4.83 -2.43 -6.86
C LYS A 146 3.70 -1.84 -6.02
N SER A 147 3.82 -1.98 -4.71
CA SER A 147 2.99 -1.26 -3.72
C SER A 147 3.67 0.04 -3.33
N TYR A 148 2.88 1.06 -2.95
CA TYR A 148 3.40 2.37 -2.58
C TYR A 148 2.97 2.80 -1.19
N GLN A 149 3.76 3.68 -0.58
CA GLN A 149 3.36 4.48 0.57
C GLN A 149 3.36 5.94 0.14
N ILE A 150 2.27 6.63 0.44
CA ILE A 150 2.08 8.05 0.16
C ILE A 150 1.85 8.81 1.46
N LYS A 151 2.39 10.04 1.55
CA LYS A 151 2.19 10.94 2.67
C LYS A 151 1.68 12.29 2.15
N LEU A 152 0.52 12.68 2.62
CA LEU A 152 -0.13 13.94 2.28
C LEU A 152 0.53 15.09 3.03
N ASP A 153 0.33 16.32 2.60
CA ASP A 153 0.74 17.53 3.32
C ASP A 153 -0.11 17.73 4.61
N GLY A 154 -1.38 17.33 4.58
CA GLY A 154 -2.32 17.35 5.69
C GLY A 154 -3.02 16.00 5.89
N LYS A 155 -3.80 15.85 6.98
CA LYS A 155 -4.64 14.68 7.19
C LYS A 155 -5.89 14.76 6.32
N SER A 156 -6.21 13.70 5.59
CA SER A 156 -7.42 13.59 4.79
C SER A 156 -7.99 12.18 4.81
N ASP A 157 -9.29 12.07 4.55
CA ASP A 157 -10.00 10.81 4.36
C ASP A 157 -10.11 10.54 2.84
N LEU A 158 -9.32 9.63 2.32
CA LEU A 158 -9.26 9.32 0.89
C LEU A 158 -10.35 8.35 0.42
N ILE A 159 -11.02 7.67 1.34
CA ILE A 159 -11.94 6.55 1.04
C ILE A 159 -13.29 6.66 1.74
N ALA A 160 -13.60 7.84 2.28
CA ALA A 160 -14.85 8.10 3.01
C ALA A 160 -15.11 7.13 4.19
N CYS A 161 -14.03 6.71 4.88
CA CYS A 161 -14.13 5.83 6.05
C CYS A 161 -14.44 6.56 7.37
N GLY A 162 -14.50 7.88 7.33
CA GLY A 162 -14.71 8.74 8.50
C GLY A 162 -13.45 9.11 9.27
N GLU A 163 -12.30 8.59 8.87
CA GLU A 163 -11.01 8.80 9.54
C GLU A 163 -10.05 9.59 8.65
N LYS A 164 -9.39 10.60 9.23
CA LYS A 164 -8.42 11.44 8.53
C LYS A 164 -7.02 11.10 8.96
N VAL A 165 -6.23 10.54 8.06
CA VAL A 165 -4.82 10.23 8.30
C VAL A 165 -3.91 10.91 7.28
N LYS A 166 -2.63 11.01 7.62
CA LYS A 166 -1.64 11.66 6.76
C LYS A 166 -0.93 10.68 5.82
N THR A 167 -0.79 9.42 6.26
CA THR A 167 -0.04 8.40 5.54
C THR A 167 -0.94 7.26 5.12
N TRP A 168 -0.96 6.99 3.83
CA TRP A 168 -1.72 5.92 3.20
C TRP A 168 -0.81 4.92 2.50
N THR A 169 -1.29 3.71 2.31
CA THR A 169 -0.62 2.67 1.53
C THR A 169 -1.48 2.28 0.34
N LEU A 170 -0.86 2.07 -0.80
CA LEU A 170 -1.46 1.55 -2.01
C LEU A 170 -0.92 0.13 -2.20
N LEU A 171 -1.74 -0.87 -1.89
CA LEU A 171 -1.36 -2.27 -1.93
C LEU A 171 -1.68 -2.85 -3.30
N ALA A 172 -0.66 -3.37 -3.97
CA ALA A 172 -0.78 -3.86 -5.34
C ALA A 172 -1.55 -5.18 -5.48
N GLY A 173 -1.67 -5.95 -4.39
CA GLY A 173 -2.32 -7.27 -4.42
C GLY A 173 -1.61 -8.30 -5.32
N SER A 174 -0.31 -8.16 -5.55
CA SER A 174 0.43 -8.93 -6.56
C SER A 174 0.42 -10.45 -6.35
N HIS A 175 0.16 -10.92 -5.12
CA HIS A 175 0.07 -12.34 -4.78
C HIS A 175 -1.38 -12.82 -4.59
N ASP A 176 -2.35 -11.96 -4.88
CA ASP A 176 -3.78 -12.28 -4.80
C ASP A 176 -4.47 -11.91 -6.11
N ALA A 177 -4.63 -12.89 -7.00
CA ALA A 177 -5.28 -12.70 -8.30
C ALA A 177 -6.74 -12.20 -8.18
N THR A 178 -7.37 -12.38 -7.03
CA THR A 178 -8.74 -11.90 -6.79
C THR A 178 -8.79 -10.44 -6.37
N LEU A 179 -7.69 -9.88 -5.86
CA LEU A 179 -7.58 -8.56 -5.21
C LEU A 179 -8.57 -8.36 -4.04
N MET A 180 -9.11 -9.45 -3.48
CA MET A 180 -10.21 -9.39 -2.50
C MET A 180 -9.77 -9.75 -1.09
N ARG A 181 -8.77 -10.62 -0.93
CA ARG A 181 -8.47 -11.25 0.36
C ARG A 181 -8.16 -10.23 1.44
N ASP A 182 -7.24 -9.28 1.17
CA ASP A 182 -6.83 -8.28 2.16
C ASP A 182 -8.01 -7.42 2.63
N LYS A 183 -8.83 -6.91 1.69
CA LYS A 183 -10.01 -6.12 2.04
C LYS A 183 -11.05 -6.95 2.78
N MET A 184 -11.37 -8.16 2.30
CA MET A 184 -12.38 -9.03 2.88
C MET A 184 -12.04 -9.39 4.33
N PHE A 185 -10.76 -9.74 4.62
CA PHE A 185 -10.34 -10.05 5.98
C PHE A 185 -10.36 -8.84 6.91
N LYS A 186 -10.00 -7.65 6.42
CA LYS A 186 -10.12 -6.42 7.20
C LYS A 186 -11.59 -6.04 7.47
N ASP A 187 -12.45 -6.17 6.48
CA ASP A 187 -13.89 -5.93 6.67
C ASP A 187 -14.49 -6.94 7.67
N LEU A 188 -14.10 -8.21 7.58
CA LEU A 188 -14.49 -9.24 8.55
C LEU A 188 -13.97 -8.90 9.95
N ALA A 189 -12.71 -8.55 10.10
CA ALA A 189 -12.13 -8.17 11.38
C ALA A 189 -12.88 -6.99 12.01
N LYS A 190 -13.23 -5.95 11.22
CA LYS A 190 -14.09 -4.84 11.68
C LYS A 190 -15.47 -5.31 12.12
N SER A 191 -16.11 -6.20 11.35
CA SER A 191 -17.43 -6.73 11.68
C SER A 191 -17.45 -7.56 12.98
N LEU A 192 -16.32 -8.18 13.30
CA LEU A 192 -16.10 -8.93 14.56
C LEU A 192 -15.64 -8.03 15.72
N GLY A 193 -15.56 -6.72 15.52
CA GLY A 193 -15.14 -5.78 16.54
C GLY A 193 -13.66 -5.83 16.90
N MET A 194 -12.79 -6.35 16.01
CA MET A 194 -11.35 -6.31 16.25
C MET A 194 -10.87 -4.87 16.28
N PRO A 195 -10.23 -4.42 17.38
CA PRO A 195 -9.75 -3.06 17.51
C PRO A 195 -8.62 -2.78 16.52
N TYR A 196 -8.47 -1.50 16.14
CA TYR A 196 -7.36 -0.98 15.33
C TYR A 196 -7.24 -1.58 13.93
N THR A 197 -8.31 -2.17 13.40
CA THR A 197 -8.32 -2.67 12.03
C THR A 197 -8.38 -1.51 11.04
N ALA A 198 -7.35 -1.38 10.20
CA ALA A 198 -7.25 -0.32 9.21
C ALA A 198 -8.41 -0.35 8.19
N SER A 199 -8.92 0.82 7.85
CA SER A 199 -9.89 0.99 6.77
C SER A 199 -9.26 0.78 5.41
N THR A 200 -10.02 0.17 4.49
CA THR A 200 -9.55 -0.13 3.13
C THR A 200 -10.63 0.05 2.10
N ASP A 201 -10.24 0.43 0.90
CA ASP A 201 -11.11 0.39 -0.27
C ASP A 201 -10.30 0.15 -1.55
N TRP A 202 -10.97 -0.23 -2.65
CA TRP A 202 -10.34 -0.34 -3.95
C TRP A 202 -10.26 1.01 -4.65
N VAL A 203 -9.18 1.21 -5.40
CA VAL A 203 -9.00 2.37 -6.28
C VAL A 203 -8.33 1.95 -7.58
N ASP A 204 -8.67 2.61 -8.67
CA ASP A 204 -7.87 2.57 -9.89
C ASP A 204 -6.73 3.57 -9.78
N LEU A 205 -5.50 3.11 -9.95
CA LEU A 205 -4.31 3.95 -9.90
C LEU A 205 -3.87 4.38 -11.30
N TYR A 206 -3.77 5.68 -11.48
CA TYR A 206 -3.09 6.33 -12.61
C TYR A 206 -1.85 7.04 -12.07
N TYR A 207 -0.68 6.69 -12.59
CA TYR A 207 0.59 7.28 -12.16
C TYR A 207 1.30 7.86 -13.37
N ASP A 208 1.56 9.18 -13.33
CA ASP A 208 2.12 9.98 -14.42
C ASP A 208 1.40 9.72 -15.77
N GLY A 209 0.06 9.74 -15.72
CA GLY A 209 -0.80 9.55 -16.88
C GLY A 209 -0.97 8.09 -17.34
N VAL A 210 -0.33 7.13 -16.69
CA VAL A 210 -0.41 5.70 -17.06
C VAL A 210 -1.27 4.93 -16.06
N TYR A 211 -2.25 4.19 -16.56
CA TYR A 211 -3.06 3.27 -15.73
C TYR A 211 -2.19 2.13 -15.20
N ARG A 212 -2.23 1.92 -13.88
CA ARG A 212 -1.43 0.93 -13.17
C ARG A 212 -2.23 -0.25 -12.62
N GLY A 213 -3.53 -0.29 -12.90
CA GLY A 213 -4.45 -1.29 -12.39
C GLY A 213 -5.11 -0.90 -11.08
N THR A 214 -5.93 -1.82 -10.56
CA THR A 214 -6.64 -1.65 -9.29
C THR A 214 -5.71 -1.92 -8.11
N TYR A 215 -5.75 -1.05 -7.11
CA TYR A 215 -5.02 -1.14 -5.85
C TYR A 215 -6.00 -1.16 -4.68
N ILE A 216 -5.56 -1.69 -3.53
CA ILE A 216 -6.23 -1.49 -2.26
C ILE A 216 -5.56 -0.31 -1.57
N VAL A 217 -6.30 0.79 -1.38
CA VAL A 217 -5.85 1.88 -0.52
C VAL A 217 -6.17 1.53 0.93
N SER A 218 -5.21 1.72 1.82
CA SER A 218 -5.32 1.40 3.24
C SER A 218 -4.61 2.46 4.07
N GLU A 219 -5.15 2.76 5.23
CA GLU A 219 -4.38 3.50 6.23
C GLU A 219 -3.08 2.76 6.55
N LYS A 220 -2.01 3.51 6.78
CA LYS A 220 -0.80 2.92 7.35
C LYS A 220 -1.03 2.66 8.84
N ASN A 221 -0.78 1.44 9.31
CA ASN A 221 -0.74 1.15 10.73
C ASN A 221 0.27 2.07 11.42
N SER A 222 -0.21 2.85 12.37
CA SER A 222 0.60 3.78 13.14
C SER A 222 -0.06 4.07 14.49
N VAL A 223 0.75 4.34 15.51
CA VAL A 223 0.25 4.71 16.84
C VAL A 223 -0.29 6.12 16.79
N ASN A 224 -1.60 6.25 16.90
CA ASN A 224 -2.31 7.53 16.96
C ASN A 224 -3.78 7.31 17.36
N LYS A 225 -4.53 8.38 17.62
CA LYS A 225 -5.92 8.31 18.07
C LYS A 225 -6.91 7.70 17.08
N THR A 226 -6.63 7.76 15.79
CA THR A 226 -7.49 7.24 14.70
C THR A 226 -6.99 5.92 14.12
N GLY A 227 -5.74 5.56 14.37
CA GLY A 227 -5.14 4.28 14.00
C GLY A 227 -5.05 3.35 15.21
N VAL A 228 -3.84 2.86 15.51
CA VAL A 228 -3.59 2.05 16.71
C VAL A 228 -3.56 2.97 17.94
N ASN A 229 -4.68 3.07 18.65
CA ASN A 229 -4.86 3.98 19.76
C ASN A 229 -4.34 3.38 21.08
N ILE A 230 -3.03 3.29 21.19
CA ILE A 230 -2.27 2.87 22.39
C ILE A 230 -1.41 4.04 22.87
N THR A 231 -0.76 3.89 24.03
CA THR A 231 0.22 4.86 24.52
C THR A 231 1.31 5.09 23.47
N ASP A 232 1.57 6.35 23.13
CA ASP A 232 2.59 6.72 22.14
C ASP A 232 3.98 6.74 22.80
N MET A 233 4.60 5.58 22.89
CA MET A 233 5.93 5.40 23.48
C MET A 233 7.02 6.11 22.69
N GLU A 234 6.86 6.28 21.37
CA GLU A 234 7.78 7.07 20.54
C GLU A 234 7.89 8.50 21.10
N LYS A 235 6.76 9.16 21.32
CA LYS A 235 6.74 10.52 21.91
C LYS A 235 7.25 10.54 23.34
N ALA A 236 7.05 9.48 24.11
CA ALA A 236 7.57 9.39 25.45
C ALA A 236 9.10 9.38 25.44
N TYR A 237 9.71 8.61 24.52
CA TYR A 237 11.16 8.62 24.33
C TYR A 237 11.68 9.96 23.78
N GLU A 238 11.01 10.54 22.79
CA GLU A 238 11.36 11.86 22.25
C GLU A 238 11.36 12.93 23.35
N ALA A 239 10.43 12.85 24.30
CA ALA A 239 10.31 13.84 25.37
C ALA A 239 11.48 13.78 26.39
N CYS A 240 12.08 12.62 26.61
CA CYS A 240 13.19 12.45 27.57
C CYS A 240 14.57 12.32 26.92
N ASN A 241 14.64 12.26 25.57
CA ASN A 241 15.91 12.11 24.84
C ASN A 241 16.03 13.15 23.73
N ALA A 242 16.87 14.17 23.92
CA ALA A 242 17.19 15.12 22.86
C ALA A 242 17.93 14.39 21.71
N GLY A 243 17.49 14.59 20.46
CA GLY A 243 18.06 13.88 19.30
C GLY A 243 17.74 12.40 19.26
N TYR A 244 16.57 12.00 19.79
CA TYR A 244 16.08 10.63 19.73
C TYR A 244 16.18 10.04 18.32
N GLY A 245 16.83 8.88 18.21
CA GLY A 245 17.08 8.19 16.94
C GLY A 245 18.27 8.70 16.13
N GLU A 246 18.86 9.85 16.47
CA GLU A 246 20.08 10.34 15.84
C GLU A 246 21.30 9.56 16.36
N ASN A 247 22.10 9.00 15.46
CA ASN A 247 23.30 8.23 15.78
C ASN A 247 23.06 7.07 16.78
N ALA A 248 21.89 6.44 16.73
CA ALA A 248 21.53 5.35 17.62
C ALA A 248 22.50 4.16 17.44
N SER A 249 23.10 3.71 18.53
CA SER A 249 23.89 2.48 18.59
C SER A 249 23.09 1.40 19.28
N THR A 250 23.21 0.15 18.84
CA THR A 250 22.48 -0.98 19.40
C THR A 250 23.40 -1.93 20.15
N ALA A 251 22.85 -2.66 21.12
CA ALA A 251 23.51 -3.72 21.82
C ALA A 251 22.56 -4.90 22.06
N LEU A 252 23.11 -6.05 22.38
CA LEU A 252 22.35 -7.26 22.74
C LEU A 252 22.37 -7.45 24.25
N ALA A 253 21.28 -7.99 24.79
CA ALA A 253 21.16 -8.45 26.17
C ALA A 253 20.22 -9.66 26.23
N GLU A 254 20.14 -10.30 27.39
CA GLU A 254 19.22 -11.38 27.68
C GLU A 254 18.17 -10.93 28.70
N ASN A 255 16.93 -11.37 28.51
CA ASN A 255 15.85 -11.18 29.49
C ASN A 255 15.88 -12.25 30.60
N LYS A 256 14.95 -12.18 31.55
CA LYS A 256 14.86 -13.13 32.66
C LYS A 256 14.68 -14.62 32.27
N TYR A 257 14.26 -14.88 31.03
CA TYR A 257 14.08 -16.20 30.44
C TYR A 257 15.31 -16.68 29.63
N GLY A 258 16.39 -15.89 29.58
CA GLY A 258 17.60 -16.18 28.80
C GLY A 258 17.43 -15.98 27.31
N GLN A 259 16.44 -15.19 26.90
CA GLN A 259 16.18 -14.90 25.49
C GLN A 259 16.85 -13.58 25.08
N THR A 260 17.49 -13.60 23.91
CA THR A 260 18.21 -12.46 23.38
C THR A 260 17.27 -11.37 22.86
N TYR A 261 17.54 -10.13 23.22
CA TYR A 261 16.92 -8.95 22.65
C TYR A 261 17.96 -7.90 22.26
N GLN A 262 17.63 -7.10 21.24
CA GLN A 262 18.40 -5.94 20.80
C GLN A 262 17.74 -4.66 21.29
N TYR A 263 18.52 -3.75 21.82
CA TYR A 263 18.08 -2.46 22.35
C TYR A 263 18.99 -1.33 21.90
N THR A 264 18.48 -0.10 21.97
CA THR A 264 19.27 1.11 21.69
C THR A 264 19.97 1.60 22.94
N THR A 265 21.29 1.79 22.85
CA THR A 265 22.12 2.24 23.97
C THR A 265 22.02 3.74 24.16
N GLY A 266 22.26 4.20 25.41
CA GLY A 266 22.37 5.63 25.73
C GLY A 266 21.03 6.37 25.82
N LEU A 267 19.91 5.67 25.74
CA LEU A 267 18.59 6.26 25.94
C LEU A 267 18.26 6.36 27.43
N THR A 268 17.60 7.46 27.81
CA THR A 268 16.87 7.60 29.07
C THR A 268 15.51 6.95 28.90
N GLU A 269 15.14 6.04 29.78
CA GLU A 269 13.84 5.38 29.77
C GLU A 269 12.73 6.36 30.17
N PRO A 270 11.56 6.33 29.51
CA PRO A 270 10.38 7.02 30.00
C PRO A 270 9.94 6.47 31.37
N GLU A 271 9.27 7.29 32.16
CA GLU A 271 8.76 6.88 33.49
C GLU A 271 7.84 5.66 33.43
N ASN A 272 7.05 5.52 32.38
CA ASN A 272 6.18 4.36 32.13
C ASN A 272 6.60 3.62 30.85
N ILE A 273 7.11 2.41 31.00
CA ILE A 273 7.50 1.50 29.92
C ILE A 273 6.53 0.32 29.74
N THR A 274 5.36 0.33 30.38
CA THR A 274 4.48 -0.85 30.46
C THR A 274 3.44 -0.95 29.36
N GLY A 275 3.49 -0.09 28.35
CA GLY A 275 2.49 -0.15 27.27
C GLY A 275 2.87 0.67 26.04
N GLY A 276 2.10 0.50 24.99
CA GLY A 276 2.24 1.27 23.76
C GLY A 276 3.24 0.72 22.75
N TYR A 277 3.41 -0.60 22.70
CA TYR A 277 4.27 -1.28 21.72
C TYR A 277 3.49 -1.75 20.50
N LEU A 278 4.01 -1.50 19.32
CA LEU A 278 3.58 -2.09 18.06
C LEU A 278 4.64 -3.08 17.62
N LEU A 279 4.27 -4.36 17.61
CA LEU A 279 5.16 -5.46 17.27
C LEU A 279 4.87 -6.01 15.88
N GLU A 280 5.90 -6.46 15.18
CA GLU A 280 5.82 -7.16 13.91
C GLU A 280 6.47 -8.54 14.03
N LEU A 281 5.71 -9.59 13.73
CA LEU A 281 6.28 -10.92 13.56
C LEU A 281 7.06 -10.96 12.24
N ASN A 282 8.36 -11.09 12.32
CA ASN A 282 9.25 -11.06 11.15
C ASN A 282 9.45 -12.45 10.54
N GLY A 283 8.34 -13.16 10.29
CA GLY A 283 8.32 -14.38 9.49
C GLY A 283 9.38 -15.43 9.89
N THR A 284 9.83 -16.19 8.90
CA THR A 284 10.67 -17.39 9.03
C THR A 284 12.18 -17.14 9.22
N LYS A 285 12.63 -15.95 9.45
CA LYS A 285 14.03 -15.72 9.83
C LYS A 285 14.20 -16.11 11.29
N VAL A 286 14.34 -17.41 11.52
CA VAL A 286 14.95 -17.90 12.75
C VAL A 286 16.30 -17.19 12.84
N ALA A 287 16.47 -16.32 13.83
CA ALA A 287 17.77 -15.80 14.14
C ALA A 287 18.64 -17.01 14.46
N ASP A 288 19.68 -17.20 13.68
CA ASP A 288 20.81 -18.02 14.03
C ASP A 288 21.33 -17.47 15.37
N SER A 289 21.56 -18.35 16.35
CA SER A 289 22.02 -17.96 17.68
C SER A 289 23.29 -17.12 17.66
N ASP A 290 24.08 -17.24 16.60
CA ASP A 290 25.36 -16.55 16.43
C ASP A 290 25.21 -15.18 15.75
N HIS A 291 24.08 -14.93 15.07
CA HIS A 291 23.82 -13.68 14.33
C HIS A 291 22.33 -13.32 14.33
N PRO A 292 21.76 -12.84 15.44
CA PRO A 292 20.41 -12.32 15.44
C PRO A 292 20.35 -11.11 14.47
N LYS A 293 19.81 -11.34 13.29
CA LYS A 293 19.58 -10.25 12.31
C LYS A 293 18.23 -9.62 12.63
N TYR A 294 18.26 -8.59 13.45
CA TYR A 294 17.14 -7.69 13.57
C TYR A 294 17.21 -6.71 12.41
N ASP A 295 16.15 -6.65 11.62
CA ASP A 295 16.05 -5.67 10.52
C ASP A 295 15.77 -4.25 11.07
N GLU A 296 15.44 -4.14 12.35
CA GLU A 296 15.08 -2.91 13.05
C GLU A 296 16.02 -2.68 14.25
N ALA A 297 16.04 -1.45 14.76
CA ALA A 297 16.90 -1.09 15.89
C ALA A 297 16.53 -1.82 17.19
N SER A 298 15.27 -2.27 17.33
CA SER A 298 14.73 -2.93 18.52
C SER A 298 14.00 -4.21 18.13
N GLY A 299 14.32 -5.31 18.80
CA GLY A 299 13.70 -6.61 18.52
C GLY A 299 14.13 -7.69 19.49
N PHE A 300 13.48 -8.85 19.48
CA PHE A 300 13.78 -9.98 20.35
C PHE A 300 13.41 -11.33 19.70
N ILE A 301 13.94 -12.39 20.26
CA ILE A 301 13.64 -13.78 19.87
C ILE A 301 12.81 -14.41 20.99
N THR A 302 11.69 -15.04 20.64
CA THR A 302 10.83 -15.74 21.59
C THR A 302 11.37 -17.13 21.93
N GLY A 303 10.84 -17.78 22.96
CA GLY A 303 11.17 -19.15 23.32
C GLY A 303 10.86 -20.18 22.24
N LYS A 304 9.92 -19.88 21.33
CA LYS A 304 9.61 -20.69 20.13
C LYS A 304 10.49 -20.34 18.93
N GLY A 305 11.46 -19.43 19.08
CA GLY A 305 12.36 -19.02 18.01
C GLY A 305 11.77 -18.02 17.01
N SER A 306 10.64 -17.40 17.33
CA SER A 306 10.07 -16.36 16.49
C SER A 306 10.82 -15.04 16.66
N ALA A 307 11.18 -14.41 15.54
CA ALA A 307 11.80 -13.08 15.55
C ALA A 307 10.71 -11.99 15.58
N MET A 308 10.76 -11.15 16.59
CA MET A 308 9.83 -10.03 16.78
C MET A 308 10.56 -8.71 16.63
N ASN A 309 10.08 -7.85 15.73
CA ASN A 309 10.55 -6.48 15.60
C ASN A 309 9.63 -5.53 16.37
N VAL A 310 10.20 -4.54 17.04
CA VAL A 310 9.45 -3.43 17.64
C VAL A 310 9.35 -2.31 16.60
N LYS A 311 8.14 -2.03 16.12
CA LYS A 311 7.86 -1.02 15.09
C LYS A 311 7.50 0.35 15.67
N SER A 312 7.10 0.37 16.94
CA SER A 312 6.90 1.59 17.72
C SER A 312 6.99 1.22 19.21
N PRO A 313 7.82 1.91 19.99
CA PRO A 313 8.83 2.91 19.57
C PRO A 313 9.95 2.25 18.74
N GLU A 314 10.49 2.96 17.75
CA GLU A 314 11.51 2.41 16.84
C GLU A 314 12.82 2.13 17.60
N TRP A 315 13.20 3.03 18.50
CA TRP A 315 14.38 2.89 19.35
C TRP A 315 13.95 2.73 20.80
N CYS A 316 14.13 1.51 21.34
CA CYS A 316 13.82 1.17 22.72
C CYS A 316 15.10 1.06 23.54
N GLY A 317 15.06 1.59 24.74
CA GLY A 317 16.11 1.36 25.73
C GLY A 317 16.10 -0.04 26.31
N LYS A 318 17.05 -0.33 27.17
CA LYS A 318 17.29 -1.69 27.70
C LYS A 318 16.11 -2.22 28.52
N ASP A 319 15.55 -1.38 29.41
CA ASP A 319 14.52 -1.82 30.35
C ASP A 319 13.17 -2.03 29.63
N ALA A 320 12.84 -1.15 28.67
CA ALA A 320 11.66 -1.31 27.83
C ALA A 320 11.72 -2.57 26.97
N MET A 321 12.89 -2.87 26.40
CA MET A 321 13.08 -4.11 25.62
C MET A 321 13.03 -5.36 26.48
N ALA A 322 13.60 -5.34 27.69
CA ALA A 322 13.46 -6.43 28.65
C ALA A 322 11.97 -6.66 28.97
N TYR A 323 11.24 -5.59 29.32
CA TYR A 323 9.83 -5.64 29.64
C TYR A 323 8.99 -6.26 28.51
N ILE A 324 9.09 -5.73 27.28
CA ILE A 324 8.21 -6.20 26.19
C ILE A 324 8.55 -7.63 25.74
N SER A 325 9.82 -8.02 25.76
CA SER A 325 10.21 -9.39 25.43
C SER A 325 9.72 -10.40 26.46
N GLU A 326 9.78 -10.06 27.76
CA GLU A 326 9.25 -10.89 28.84
C GLU A 326 7.73 -10.99 28.81
N TYR A 327 7.03 -9.86 28.62
CA TYR A 327 5.58 -9.83 28.52
C TYR A 327 5.07 -10.66 27.34
N TYR A 328 5.74 -10.57 26.18
CA TYR A 328 5.39 -11.38 25.01
C TYR A 328 5.68 -12.86 25.24
N GLN A 329 6.74 -13.22 25.97
CA GLN A 329 7.02 -14.61 26.31
C GLN A 329 5.94 -15.20 27.22
N GLU A 330 5.48 -14.45 28.23
CA GLU A 330 4.35 -14.88 29.08
C GLU A 330 3.08 -15.13 28.27
N PHE A 331 2.82 -14.30 27.25
CA PHE A 331 1.73 -14.51 26.30
C PHE A 331 1.95 -15.78 25.46
N GLU A 332 3.14 -15.96 24.88
CA GLU A 332 3.48 -17.16 24.10
C GLU A 332 3.32 -18.43 24.93
N ASP A 333 3.81 -18.43 26.16
CA ASP A 333 3.68 -19.56 27.09
C ASP A 333 2.22 -19.88 27.40
N ALA A 334 1.39 -18.87 27.61
CA ALA A 334 -0.04 -19.03 27.84
C ALA A 334 -0.78 -19.61 26.61
N VAL A 335 -0.39 -19.20 25.40
CA VAL A 335 -0.97 -19.73 24.15
C VAL A 335 -0.62 -21.21 23.96
N TYR A 336 0.61 -21.59 24.26
CA TYR A 336 1.15 -22.93 24.03
C TYR A 336 1.19 -23.84 25.29
N ALA A 337 0.52 -23.42 26.36
CA ALA A 337 0.44 -24.22 27.57
C ALA A 337 -0.14 -25.62 27.31
N GLN A 338 0.49 -26.64 27.88
CA GLN A 338 0.08 -28.07 27.76
C GLN A 338 -0.02 -28.72 29.13
N ASP A 339 -0.89 -29.74 29.26
CA ASP A 339 -0.93 -30.63 30.41
C ASP A 339 0.20 -31.71 30.36
N ALA A 340 0.24 -32.58 31.38
CA ALA A 340 1.23 -33.64 31.46
C ALA A 340 1.13 -34.68 30.31
N ASP A 341 -0.01 -34.76 29.65
CA ASP A 341 -0.28 -35.67 28.54
C ASP A 341 0.00 -35.01 27.17
N GLY A 342 0.43 -33.72 27.15
CA GLY A 342 0.76 -32.97 25.96
C GLY A 342 -0.44 -32.32 25.28
N ASN A 343 -1.64 -32.33 25.88
CA ASN A 343 -2.79 -31.63 25.35
C ASN A 343 -2.69 -30.15 25.66
N TYR A 344 -3.03 -29.31 24.69
CA TYR A 344 -3.07 -27.87 24.88
C TYR A 344 -4.14 -27.47 25.90
N THR A 345 -3.72 -26.78 26.96
CA THR A 345 -4.59 -26.26 28.03
C THR A 345 -4.69 -24.72 27.99
N GLY A 346 -3.85 -24.09 27.18
CA GLY A 346 -3.84 -22.67 26.97
C GLY A 346 -4.91 -22.22 25.97
N TYR A 347 -4.71 -21.06 25.36
CA TYR A 347 -5.66 -20.45 24.44
C TYR A 347 -6.02 -21.37 23.24
N ASN A 348 -5.07 -22.20 22.79
CA ASN A 348 -5.27 -23.17 21.71
C ASN A 348 -6.20 -24.35 22.07
N ALA A 349 -6.53 -24.55 23.34
CA ALA A 349 -7.48 -25.60 23.75
C ALA A 349 -8.93 -25.27 23.44
N GLN A 350 -9.24 -24.02 23.06
CA GLN A 350 -10.61 -23.53 22.83
C GLN A 350 -10.96 -23.43 21.34
N THR A 351 -10.03 -23.72 20.45
CA THR A 351 -10.24 -23.77 19.01
C THR A 351 -10.21 -25.19 18.46
#